data_adec1dc9ae3812c3ede6269f740aa631
#
_entry.id   adec1dc9ae3812c3ede6269f740aa631
#
_cell.length_a   1.000
_cell.length_b   1.000
_cell.length_c   1.000
_cell.angle_alpha   90.00
_cell.angle_beta   90.00
_cell.angle_gamma   90.00
#
_symmetry.space_group_name_H-M   'P 1'
#
loop_
_entity.id
_entity.type
_entity.pdbx_description
1 polymer ?
#
loop_
_entity_poly.entity_id
_entity_poly.type
_entity_poly.pdbx_seq_one_letter_code
_entity_poly.pdbx_strand_id
1 'polypeptide(L)'
;MQTQYNDDYTVPTVDIGNGGLWELLQQDKSILQKRRTDMNLTQQQVADAAGIQLRQYQRLESGERTMAGASMRIGLSICDVLKLDPHRFVPHRQL
;
A
#
# COMPACT_ATOMS: atom_id res chain seq x y z
N MET A 1 0.38 21.66 8.89
CA MET A 1 0.72 20.59 9.81
C MET A 1 1.32 19.42 9.05
N GLN A 2 2.35 18.88 9.58
CA GLN A 2 3.09 17.86 8.89
C GLN A 2 2.68 16.48 9.36
N THR A 3 2.26 15.66 8.43
CA THR A 3 1.96 14.26 8.72
C THR A 3 3.28 13.49 8.72
N GLN A 4 3.47 12.68 9.75
CA GLN A 4 4.67 11.86 9.81
C GLN A 4 4.38 10.47 9.30
N TYR A 5 5.09 10.10 8.26
CA TYR A 5 5.03 8.76 7.70
C TYR A 5 6.33 8.03 8.00
N ASN A 6 6.25 6.72 8.06
CA ASN A 6 7.41 5.90 8.36
C ASN A 6 8.24 5.69 7.10
N ASP A 7 9.46 6.21 7.10
CA ASP A 7 10.34 6.12 5.94
C ASP A 7 10.83 4.69 5.66
N ASP A 8 10.74 3.80 6.65
CA ASP A 8 11.10 2.40 6.45
C ASP A 8 10.22 1.70 5.44
N TYR A 9 9.07 2.29 5.12
CA TYR A 9 8.12 1.73 4.17
C TYR A 9 8.14 2.48 2.84
N THR A 10 9.25 3.09 2.52
CA THR A 10 9.41 3.77 1.24
C THR A 10 9.43 2.75 0.10
N VAL A 11 8.61 3.00 -0.91
CA VAL A 11 8.64 2.19 -2.12
C VAL A 11 9.85 2.63 -2.95
N PRO A 12 10.77 1.73 -3.23
CA PRO A 12 11.94 2.10 -4.03
C PRO A 12 11.53 2.45 -5.47
N THR A 13 12.37 3.23 -6.11
CA THR A 13 12.18 3.54 -7.52
C THR A 13 12.38 2.26 -8.32
N VAL A 14 11.41 1.92 -9.15
CA VAL A 14 11.45 0.72 -9.97
C VAL A 14 11.67 1.11 -11.41
N ASP A 15 12.63 0.47 -12.04
CA ASP A 15 12.81 0.58 -13.47
C ASP A 15 11.79 -0.30 -14.14
N ILE A 16 10.86 0.31 -14.88
CA ILE A 16 9.73 -0.40 -15.47
C ILE A 16 10.11 -1.13 -16.77
N GLY A 17 11.37 -1.34 -17.02
CA GLY A 17 11.79 -2.05 -18.21
C GLY A 17 11.40 -3.52 -18.18
N ASN A 18 12.11 -4.29 -17.40
CA ASN A 18 11.94 -5.74 -17.32
C ASN A 18 11.24 -6.12 -16.03
N GLY A 19 9.97 -6.49 -16.12
CA GLY A 19 9.26 -6.99 -14.97
C GLY A 19 8.92 -5.95 -13.93
N GLY A 20 8.92 -4.66 -14.30
CA GLY A 20 8.64 -3.60 -13.36
C GLY A 20 7.28 -3.72 -12.69
N LEU A 21 6.27 -4.17 -13.43
CA LEU A 21 4.95 -4.37 -12.85
C LEU A 21 4.96 -5.46 -11.78
N TRP A 22 5.66 -6.55 -12.05
CA TRP A 22 5.81 -7.63 -11.09
C TRP A 22 6.47 -7.15 -9.82
N GLU A 23 7.52 -6.35 -9.95
CA GLU A 23 8.23 -5.79 -8.80
C GLU A 23 7.34 -4.87 -7.99
N LEU A 24 6.54 -4.04 -8.65
CA LEU A 24 5.59 -3.17 -7.97
C LEU A 24 4.59 -3.98 -7.15
N LEU A 25 4.04 -5.04 -7.73
CA LEU A 25 3.10 -5.90 -7.01
C LEU A 25 3.73 -6.51 -5.77
N GLN A 26 4.97 -6.96 -5.87
CA GLN A 26 5.66 -7.54 -4.73
C GLN A 26 5.98 -6.52 -3.66
N GLN A 27 6.32 -5.30 -4.06
CA GLN A 27 6.59 -4.23 -3.11
C GLN A 27 5.35 -3.83 -2.34
N ASP A 28 4.21 -3.67 -3.03
CA ASP A 28 2.96 -3.34 -2.37
C ASP A 28 2.59 -4.41 -1.35
N LYS A 29 2.72 -5.67 -1.74
CA LYS A 29 2.44 -6.80 -0.88
C LYS A 29 3.31 -6.76 0.38
N SER A 30 4.60 -6.57 0.20
CA SER A 30 5.55 -6.55 1.31
C SER A 30 5.28 -5.38 2.26
N ILE A 31 5.01 -4.21 1.72
CA ILE A 31 4.80 -3.00 2.51
C ILE A 31 3.54 -3.12 3.35
N LEU A 32 2.44 -3.53 2.73
CA LEU A 32 1.17 -3.63 3.44
C LEU A 32 1.23 -4.68 4.54
N GLN A 33 1.72 -5.86 4.21
CA GLN A 33 1.79 -6.95 5.17
C GLN A 33 2.74 -6.63 6.32
N LYS A 34 3.91 -6.12 6.00
CA LYS A 34 4.90 -5.78 7.01
C LYS A 34 4.37 -4.72 7.97
N ARG A 35 3.78 -3.66 7.42
CA ARG A 35 3.28 -2.58 8.26
C ARG A 35 2.13 -3.08 9.14
N ARG A 36 1.23 -3.85 8.56
CA ARG A 36 0.12 -4.42 9.32
C ARG A 36 0.61 -5.28 10.50
N THR A 37 1.55 -6.17 10.23
CA THR A 37 2.06 -7.05 11.28
C THR A 37 2.86 -6.28 12.32
N ASP A 38 3.61 -5.26 11.91
CA ASP A 38 4.33 -4.41 12.85
C ASP A 38 3.39 -3.65 13.80
N MET A 39 2.18 -3.37 13.33
CA MET A 39 1.15 -2.71 14.15
C MET A 39 0.27 -3.71 14.92
N ASN A 40 0.57 -5.00 14.79
CA ASN A 40 -0.21 -6.07 15.43
C ASN A 40 -1.69 -6.06 15.03
N LEU A 41 -1.95 -5.75 13.77
CA LEU A 41 -3.30 -5.73 13.25
C LEU A 41 -3.57 -6.97 12.40
N THR A 42 -4.80 -7.48 12.48
CA THR A 42 -5.25 -8.52 11.57
C THR A 42 -5.73 -7.88 10.26
N GLN A 43 -5.83 -8.68 9.21
CA GLN A 43 -6.39 -8.22 7.95
C GLN A 43 -7.81 -7.68 8.13
N GLN A 44 -8.60 -8.35 8.96
CA GLN A 44 -9.96 -7.91 9.23
C GLN A 44 -9.99 -6.56 9.94
N GLN A 45 -9.10 -6.35 10.89
CA GLN A 45 -9.03 -5.08 11.59
C GLN A 45 -8.68 -3.93 10.64
N VAL A 46 -7.75 -4.16 9.73
CA VAL A 46 -7.39 -3.13 8.74
C VAL A 46 -8.57 -2.85 7.81
N ALA A 47 -9.22 -3.91 7.32
CA ALA A 47 -10.36 -3.75 6.43
C ALA A 47 -11.49 -2.98 7.11
N ASP A 48 -11.80 -3.34 8.36
CA ASP A 48 -12.85 -2.67 9.12
C ASP A 48 -12.51 -1.19 9.35
N ALA A 49 -11.28 -0.91 9.76
CA ALA A 49 -10.86 0.46 10.01
C ALA A 49 -10.84 1.30 8.74
N ALA A 50 -10.52 0.69 7.61
CA ALA A 50 -10.49 1.38 6.33
C ALA A 50 -11.89 1.48 5.69
N GLY A 51 -12.88 0.80 6.24
CA GLY A 51 -14.24 0.82 5.70
C GLY A 51 -14.37 0.07 4.38
N ILE A 52 -13.61 -1.01 4.20
CA ILE A 52 -13.66 -1.84 3.01
C ILE A 52 -13.90 -3.29 3.40
N GLN A 53 -14.25 -4.10 2.41
CA GLN A 53 -14.45 -5.51 2.64
C GLN A 53 -13.10 -6.22 2.81
N LEU A 54 -13.09 -7.25 3.64
CA LEU A 54 -11.88 -8.03 3.87
C LEU A 54 -11.26 -8.53 2.58
N ARG A 55 -12.09 -9.01 1.65
CA ARG A 55 -11.60 -9.53 0.38
C ARG A 55 -10.88 -8.46 -0.44
N GLN A 56 -11.38 -7.24 -0.41
CA GLN A 56 -10.73 -6.13 -1.11
C GLN A 56 -9.33 -5.89 -0.55
N TYR A 57 -9.23 -5.87 0.78
CA TYR A 57 -7.92 -5.69 1.41
C TYR A 57 -6.99 -6.86 1.10
N GLN A 58 -7.50 -8.09 1.18
CA GLN A 58 -6.69 -9.27 0.91
C GLN A 58 -6.11 -9.28 -0.49
N ARG A 59 -6.84 -8.80 -1.48
CA ARG A 59 -6.33 -8.71 -2.85
C ARG A 59 -5.16 -7.75 -2.97
N LEU A 60 -5.20 -6.66 -2.22
CA LEU A 60 -4.09 -5.71 -2.22
C LEU A 60 -2.88 -6.28 -1.49
N GLU A 61 -3.09 -6.91 -0.35
CA GLU A 61 -1.98 -7.49 0.41
C GLU A 61 -1.36 -8.69 -0.31
N SER A 62 -2.14 -9.46 -1.03
CA SER A 62 -1.62 -10.62 -1.77
C SER A 62 -0.86 -10.26 -3.04
N GLY A 63 -0.98 -9.02 -3.49
CA GLY A 63 -0.39 -8.59 -4.75
C GLY A 63 -1.27 -8.85 -5.96
N GLU A 64 -2.50 -9.33 -5.76
CA GLU A 64 -3.44 -9.51 -6.86
C GLU A 64 -3.82 -8.16 -7.49
N ARG A 65 -3.86 -7.11 -6.67
CA ARG A 65 -4.09 -5.76 -7.12
C ARG A 65 -3.02 -4.84 -6.55
N THR A 66 -2.68 -3.80 -7.31
CA THR A 66 -1.74 -2.79 -6.83
C THR A 66 -2.48 -1.70 -6.06
N MET A 67 -1.79 -1.07 -5.12
CA MET A 67 -2.33 0.11 -4.46
C MET A 67 -2.56 1.25 -5.45
N ALA A 68 -1.67 1.42 -6.40
CA ALA A 68 -1.82 2.45 -7.43
C ALA A 68 -3.07 2.22 -8.29
N GLY A 69 -3.49 0.95 -8.46
CA GLY A 69 -4.70 0.62 -9.21
C GLY A 69 -5.98 0.64 -8.40
N ALA A 70 -5.90 0.83 -7.09
CA ALA A 70 -7.07 0.91 -6.23
C ALA A 70 -7.75 2.28 -6.41
N SER A 71 -9.03 2.35 -6.06
CA SER A 71 -9.69 3.64 -6.04
C SER A 71 -8.99 4.55 -5.02
N MET A 72 -9.05 5.85 -5.27
CA MET A 72 -8.44 6.81 -4.36
C MET A 72 -8.98 6.66 -2.94
N ARG A 73 -10.28 6.46 -2.80
CA ARG A 73 -10.90 6.28 -1.49
C ARG A 73 -10.31 5.08 -0.75
N ILE A 74 -10.21 3.95 -1.43
CA ILE A 74 -9.68 2.74 -0.81
C ILE A 74 -8.19 2.91 -0.49
N GLY A 75 -7.42 3.41 -1.43
CA GLY A 75 -5.99 3.61 -1.23
C GLY A 75 -5.70 4.54 -0.07
N LEU A 76 -6.37 5.69 -0.02
CA LEU A 76 -6.16 6.65 1.06
C LEU A 76 -6.61 6.10 2.41
N SER A 77 -7.73 5.38 2.43
CA SER A 77 -8.22 4.79 3.69
C SER A 77 -7.22 3.79 4.27
N ILE A 78 -6.66 2.94 3.43
CA ILE A 78 -5.65 1.97 3.87
C ILE A 78 -4.39 2.68 4.36
N CYS A 79 -3.93 3.68 3.61
CA CYS A 79 -2.76 4.45 4.01
C CYS A 79 -2.98 5.16 5.34
N ASP A 80 -4.16 5.67 5.58
CA ASP A 80 -4.48 6.31 6.86
C ASP A 80 -4.41 5.31 8.01
N VAL A 81 -4.99 4.13 7.82
CA VAL A 81 -5.00 3.09 8.87
C VAL A 81 -3.58 2.63 9.17
N LEU A 82 -2.79 2.40 8.15
CA LEU A 82 -1.44 1.86 8.29
C LEU A 82 -0.36 2.93 8.46
N LYS A 83 -0.75 4.19 8.43
CA LYS A 83 0.18 5.33 8.56
C LYS A 83 1.25 5.30 7.48
N LEU A 84 0.83 5.08 6.26
CA LEU A 84 1.70 5.07 5.08
C LEU A 84 1.41 6.28 4.20
N ASP A 85 2.46 6.81 3.58
CA ASP A 85 2.31 7.91 2.64
C ASP A 85 1.76 7.35 1.32
N PRO A 86 0.56 7.77 0.88
CA PRO A 86 0.00 7.26 -0.35
C PRO A 86 0.85 7.57 -1.58
N HIS A 87 1.64 8.62 -1.55
CA HIS A 87 2.50 8.96 -2.68
C HIS A 87 3.57 7.91 -2.95
N ARG A 88 3.85 7.05 -1.98
CA ARG A 88 4.84 6.00 -2.15
C ARG A 88 4.37 4.86 -3.04
N PHE A 89 3.07 4.81 -3.30
CA PHE A 89 2.49 3.75 -4.10
C PHE A 89 2.25 4.14 -5.56
N VAL A 90 2.53 5.39 -5.91
CA VAL A 90 2.36 5.84 -7.28
C VAL A 90 3.71 6.24 -7.85
N PRO A 91 3.96 5.96 -9.14
CA PRO A 91 5.22 6.35 -9.75
C PRO A 91 5.38 7.86 -9.73
N HIS A 92 6.59 8.31 -9.43
CA HIS A 92 6.90 9.71 -9.54
C HIS A 92 7.01 10.08 -11.00
N ARG A 93 6.32 11.13 -11.37
CA ARG A 93 6.49 11.72 -12.68
C ARG A 93 7.21 13.03 -12.53
N GLN A 94 8.21 13.20 -13.34
CA GLN A 94 8.82 14.51 -13.50
C GLN A 94 8.12 15.23 -14.64
N LEU A 95 7.54 16.32 -14.29
CA LEU A 95 6.81 17.14 -15.25
C LEU A 95 7.70 18.26 -15.78
#